data_ddd0f4662821bc8ccbef1a9f0dbaa88a
#
_entry.id   ddd0f4662821bc8ccbef1a9f0dbaa88a
#
_cell.length_a   1.000
_cell.length_b   1.000
_cell.length_c   1.000
_cell.angle_alpha   90.00
_cell.angle_beta   90.00
_cell.angle_gamma   90.00
#
_symmetry.space_group_name_H-M   'P 1'
#
loop_
_entity.id
_entity.type
_entity.pdbx_description
1 polymer ?
#
loop_
_entity_poly.entity_id
_entity_poly.type
_entity_poly.pdbx_seq_one_letter_code
_entity_poly.pdbx_strand_id
1 'polypeptide(L)'
;RDLHLSLRLQRQMCIRDRNMLNAPMTKVVRNGQISVINTQKLVADDVVIFTAGSQICADAIVLSGSVLVNEALLTGESDDIVKQEGAALMSGSFVVSGGCRARLENVGRDSYISKLTMEAKSMGSGEESEMIRSLNNLLKWVGICIIPMGVLLLWQGMNVNMESFPDAVTAMVAAVIGMIPEGLYLLTSVALAVSTIRLATQKVLLHDMKSIETLARVNVLCVDKTGTITENKMSVQEVCALNGEDKADIEGMLADFVSVMGNDNITMNALKEAFNETTGKSAVSHTGFTSALKYSSVTYQEGAYVLGAPEMVLREAYGGYKDTIEGFSKTGARVLVFARYYGVIDGKPLTEKVNPLALVVLANPIRENAKETFRYFAEQDVRIKVISGDNPVTVSEVALRAGIDGAERYIDASTLHSDKDIYEAAARYVVFGRVSPEQKRLIVGALQRQGNTVAMTGDGVNDVLALKDADCSIAMASGSEAAAQAAQVVLLESDFSKMPSVVLEGRRVVNNIERSASLFLVKNIFSFIMALSLIHI
;
A
#
# COMPACT_ATOMS: atom_id res chain seq x y z
N ARG A 1 -13.80 5.97 -37.93
CA ARG A 1 -12.97 7.12 -37.46
C ARG A 1 -13.56 7.76 -36.20
N ASP A 2 -14.90 7.94 -36.15
CA ASP A 2 -15.57 8.59 -34.99
C ASP A 2 -15.58 7.72 -33.72
N LEU A 3 -15.66 6.39 -33.88
CA LEU A 3 -15.60 5.46 -32.72
C LEU A 3 -14.21 5.49 -32.03
N HIS A 4 -13.13 5.60 -32.80
CA HIS A 4 -11.78 5.75 -32.26
C HIS A 4 -11.56 7.10 -31.59
N LEU A 5 -12.22 8.15 -32.07
CA LEU A 5 -12.15 9.49 -31.44
C LEU A 5 -12.92 9.52 -30.12
N SER A 6 -14.11 8.89 -30.07
CA SER A 6 -14.93 8.81 -28.87
C SER A 6 -14.26 7.95 -27.77
N LEU A 7 -13.65 6.83 -28.13
CA LEU A 7 -12.87 6.00 -27.21
C LEU A 7 -11.61 6.70 -26.71
N ARG A 8 -10.93 7.50 -27.55
CA ARG A 8 -9.81 8.35 -27.12
C ARG A 8 -10.27 9.47 -26.18
N LEU A 9 -11.39 10.12 -26.47
CA LEU A 9 -11.98 11.15 -25.63
C LEU A 9 -12.47 10.58 -24.29
N GLN A 10 -13.14 9.42 -24.29
CA GLN A 10 -13.51 8.72 -23.05
C GLN A 10 -12.29 8.29 -22.25
N ARG A 11 -11.24 7.77 -22.89
CA ARG A 11 -9.99 7.42 -22.22
C ARG A 11 -9.28 8.65 -21.65
N GLN A 12 -9.30 9.78 -22.33
CA GLN A 12 -8.78 11.05 -21.83
C GLN A 12 -9.65 11.65 -20.72
N MET A 13 -10.99 11.52 -20.79
CA MET A 13 -11.87 11.93 -19.69
C MET A 13 -11.68 11.06 -18.45
N CYS A 14 -11.67 9.74 -18.58
CA CYS A 14 -11.41 8.84 -17.45
C CYS A 14 -10.03 9.06 -16.81
N ILE A 15 -8.99 9.36 -17.62
CA ILE A 15 -7.64 9.70 -17.10
C ILE A 15 -7.67 11.08 -16.42
N ARG A 16 -8.41 12.04 -16.96
CA ARG A 16 -8.52 13.38 -16.39
C ARG A 16 -9.32 13.42 -15.07
N ASP A 17 -10.43 12.67 -15.02
CA ASP A 17 -11.24 12.53 -13.80
C ASP A 17 -10.50 11.72 -12.72
N ARG A 18 -9.75 10.69 -13.12
CA ARG A 18 -8.87 9.92 -12.23
C ARG A 18 -7.76 10.79 -11.64
N ASN A 19 -7.15 11.64 -12.45
CA ASN A 19 -6.13 12.58 -11.98
C ASN A 19 -6.70 13.72 -11.11
N MET A 20 -8.00 14.05 -11.24
CA MET A 20 -8.65 15.02 -10.36
C MET A 20 -9.05 14.46 -8.99
N LEU A 21 -9.42 13.18 -8.92
CA LEU A 21 -9.87 12.54 -7.68
C LEU A 21 -8.71 12.12 -6.75
N ASN A 22 -7.51 11.94 -7.29
CA ASN A 22 -6.32 11.47 -6.55
C ASN A 22 -5.08 12.32 -6.82
N ALA A 23 -5.24 13.58 -7.20
CA ALA A 23 -4.08 14.45 -7.41
C ALA A 23 -3.51 14.83 -6.05
N PRO A 24 -2.24 14.52 -5.77
CA PRO A 24 -1.60 14.86 -4.50
C PRO A 24 -1.67 16.36 -4.25
N MET A 25 -2.06 16.71 -3.01
CA MET A 25 -2.19 18.09 -2.56
C MET A 25 -0.99 18.44 -1.67
N THR A 26 -0.42 19.63 -1.83
CA THR A 26 0.70 20.09 -1.03
C THR A 26 0.48 21.50 -0.48
N LYS A 27 1.12 21.80 0.65
CA LYS A 27 1.05 23.11 1.30
C LYS A 27 2.14 24.02 0.73
N VAL A 28 1.73 25.11 0.07
CA VAL A 28 2.62 26.10 -0.54
C VAL A 28 2.47 27.44 0.15
N VAL A 29 3.58 28.13 0.33
CA VAL A 29 3.62 29.53 0.83
C VAL A 29 3.79 30.47 -0.36
N ARG A 30 2.75 31.22 -0.70
CA ARG A 30 2.78 32.25 -1.74
C ARG A 30 2.32 33.59 -1.13
N ASN A 31 3.06 34.64 -1.37
CA ASN A 31 2.77 35.99 -0.83
C ASN A 31 2.58 36.02 0.71
N GLY A 32 3.33 35.16 1.42
CA GLY A 32 3.24 35.05 2.88
C GLY A 32 2.04 34.24 3.41
N GLN A 33 1.17 33.75 2.54
CA GLN A 33 0.00 32.93 2.91
C GLN A 33 0.22 31.48 2.56
N ILE A 34 -0.23 30.60 3.47
CA ILE A 34 -0.19 29.14 3.25
C ILE A 34 -1.48 28.74 2.52
N SER A 35 -1.33 28.08 1.39
CA SER A 35 -2.44 27.52 0.61
C SER A 35 -2.17 26.05 0.28
N VAL A 36 -3.22 25.25 0.17
CA VAL A 36 -3.12 23.84 -0.26
C VAL A 36 -3.47 23.79 -1.73
N ILE A 37 -2.52 23.35 -2.55
CA ILE A 37 -2.71 23.29 -4.00
C ILE A 37 -2.34 21.90 -4.54
N ASN A 38 -2.86 21.58 -5.71
CA ASN A 38 -2.50 20.37 -6.42
C ASN A 38 -1.03 20.43 -6.89
N THR A 39 -0.27 19.34 -6.71
CA THR A 39 1.14 19.23 -7.10
C THR A 39 1.39 19.55 -8.57
N GLN A 40 0.41 19.31 -9.46
CA GLN A 40 0.50 19.67 -10.87
C GLN A 40 0.50 21.18 -11.14
N LYS A 41 0.13 22.01 -10.16
CA LYS A 41 0.14 23.48 -10.22
C LYS A 41 1.37 24.12 -9.58
N LEU A 42 2.31 23.29 -9.15
CA LEU A 42 3.59 23.75 -8.62
C LEU A 42 4.46 24.32 -9.73
N VAL A 43 5.18 25.38 -9.42
CA VAL A 43 6.14 26.01 -10.30
C VAL A 43 7.51 26.10 -9.60
N ALA A 44 8.56 26.28 -10.38
CA ALA A 44 9.89 26.54 -9.82
C ALA A 44 9.84 27.76 -8.89
N ASP A 45 10.66 27.76 -7.87
CA ASP A 45 10.75 28.77 -6.80
C ASP A 45 9.54 28.85 -5.84
N ASP A 46 8.52 27.96 -5.98
CA ASP A 46 7.50 27.81 -4.93
C ASP A 46 8.14 27.34 -3.62
N VAL A 47 7.69 27.90 -2.50
CA VAL A 47 8.11 27.43 -1.17
C VAL A 47 7.06 26.46 -0.64
N VAL A 48 7.46 25.21 -0.46
CA VAL A 48 6.60 24.12 0.00
C VAL A 48 6.92 23.77 1.46
N ILE A 49 5.88 23.41 2.22
CA ILE A 49 6.01 22.90 3.59
C ILE A 49 5.87 21.38 3.54
N PHE A 50 6.96 20.69 3.85
CA PHE A 50 6.98 19.24 4.02
C PHE A 50 6.91 18.88 5.50
N THR A 51 6.09 17.89 5.83
CA THR A 51 5.90 17.34 7.18
C THR A 51 6.00 15.82 7.14
N ALA A 52 6.13 15.18 8.30
CA ALA A 52 6.15 13.72 8.39
C ALA A 52 4.99 13.09 7.60
N GLY A 53 5.30 12.05 6.80
CA GLY A 53 4.37 11.38 5.89
C GLY A 53 4.19 12.05 4.53
N SER A 54 4.73 13.25 4.30
CA SER A 54 4.66 13.92 2.99
C SER A 54 5.61 13.27 1.99
N GLN A 55 5.14 13.08 0.76
CA GLN A 55 6.01 12.80 -0.37
C GLN A 55 6.63 14.10 -0.89
N ILE A 56 7.92 14.03 -1.24
CA ILE A 56 8.62 15.14 -1.90
C ILE A 56 8.19 15.14 -3.36
N CYS A 57 7.32 16.09 -3.72
CA CYS A 57 6.62 16.14 -5.01
C CYS A 57 7.48 16.71 -6.16
N ALA A 58 8.56 17.40 -5.85
CA ALA A 58 9.49 18.01 -6.81
C ALA A 58 10.86 18.18 -6.16
N ASP A 59 11.92 18.29 -6.95
CA ASP A 59 13.26 18.49 -6.39
C ASP A 59 13.32 19.87 -5.73
N ALA A 60 13.84 19.92 -4.51
CA ALA A 60 13.81 21.13 -3.69
C ALA A 60 15.08 21.30 -2.84
N ILE A 61 15.29 22.51 -2.33
CA ILE A 61 16.33 22.82 -1.35
C ILE A 61 15.69 23.26 -0.04
N VAL A 62 16.11 22.69 1.07
CA VAL A 62 15.64 23.06 2.41
C VAL A 62 16.05 24.51 2.73
N LEU A 63 15.07 25.37 3.02
CA LEU A 63 15.29 26.76 3.42
C LEU A 63 15.34 26.93 4.95
N SER A 64 14.56 26.13 5.67
CA SER A 64 14.53 26.16 7.14
C SER A 64 13.90 24.86 7.69
N GLY A 65 14.32 24.47 8.88
CA GLY A 65 13.88 23.25 9.54
C GLY A 65 14.80 22.05 9.28
N SER A 66 14.38 20.88 9.77
CA SER A 66 15.11 19.63 9.59
C SER A 66 14.12 18.48 9.39
N VAL A 67 14.41 17.61 8.44
CA VAL A 67 13.59 16.43 8.12
C VAL A 67 14.46 15.20 8.00
N LEU A 68 13.91 14.09 8.44
CA LEU A 68 14.43 12.75 8.18
C LEU A 68 13.73 12.21 6.93
N VAL A 69 14.49 11.89 5.89
CA VAL A 69 13.97 11.53 4.57
C VAL A 69 14.40 10.13 4.21
N ASN A 70 13.46 9.33 3.74
CA ASN A 70 13.73 8.02 3.17
C ASN A 70 13.85 8.12 1.64
N GLU A 71 14.99 7.78 1.11
CA GLU A 71 15.33 7.81 -0.31
C GLU A 71 15.38 6.41 -0.94
N ALA A 72 14.85 5.37 -0.25
CA ALA A 72 14.92 3.97 -0.68
C ALA A 72 14.34 3.71 -2.08
N LEU A 73 13.31 4.47 -2.48
CA LEU A 73 12.73 4.37 -3.82
C LEU A 73 13.66 4.85 -4.94
N LEU A 74 14.63 5.68 -4.61
CA LEU A 74 15.56 6.29 -5.57
C LEU A 74 16.91 5.60 -5.56
N THR A 75 17.43 5.28 -4.38
CA THR A 75 18.78 4.73 -4.18
C THR A 75 18.78 3.22 -3.98
N GLY A 76 17.65 2.63 -3.58
CA GLY A 76 17.56 1.23 -3.15
C GLY A 76 18.05 0.99 -1.72
N GLU A 77 18.62 2.02 -1.05
CA GLU A 77 19.10 1.93 0.33
C GLU A 77 18.00 2.38 1.29
N SER A 78 17.74 1.60 2.33
CA SER A 78 16.64 1.84 3.29
C SER A 78 16.99 2.80 4.43
N ASP A 79 18.20 3.34 4.45
CA ASP A 79 18.65 4.21 5.54
C ASP A 79 18.01 5.60 5.43
N ASP A 80 17.46 6.06 6.55
CA ASP A 80 16.88 7.39 6.63
C ASP A 80 17.97 8.46 6.75
N ILE A 81 17.90 9.49 5.92
CA ILE A 81 18.92 10.54 5.81
C ILE A 81 18.38 11.84 6.43
N VAL A 82 19.15 12.43 7.35
CA VAL A 82 18.82 13.76 7.91
C VAL A 82 19.16 14.83 6.90
N LYS A 83 18.17 15.64 6.50
CA LYS A 83 18.33 16.80 5.63
C LYS A 83 18.10 18.07 6.45
N GLN A 84 19.09 18.96 6.43
CA GLN A 84 19.08 20.25 7.14
C GLN A 84 19.06 21.41 6.12
N GLU A 85 19.06 22.64 6.62
CA GLU A 85 19.09 23.84 5.79
C GLU A 85 20.21 23.78 4.74
N GLY A 86 19.87 24.09 3.49
CA GLY A 86 20.75 23.97 2.33
C GLY A 86 20.85 22.57 1.70
N ALA A 87 20.28 21.53 2.32
CA ALA A 87 20.30 20.19 1.77
C ALA A 87 19.29 20.02 0.64
N ALA A 88 19.67 19.24 -0.39
CA ALA A 88 18.78 18.89 -1.50
C ALA A 88 17.80 17.78 -1.09
N LEU A 89 16.55 17.97 -1.48
CA LEU A 89 15.46 17.00 -1.38
C LEU A 89 15.13 16.51 -2.79
N MET A 90 15.16 15.21 -2.98
CA MET A 90 14.88 14.59 -4.28
C MET A 90 13.41 14.20 -4.41
N SER A 91 12.79 14.54 -5.54
CA SER A 91 11.41 14.14 -5.82
C SER A 91 11.25 12.62 -5.82
N GLY A 92 10.17 12.14 -5.20
CA GLY A 92 9.90 10.70 -5.03
C GLY A 92 10.36 10.13 -3.70
N SER A 93 11.18 10.84 -2.91
CA SER A 93 11.51 10.47 -1.53
C SER A 93 10.40 10.88 -0.55
N PHE A 94 10.49 10.39 0.68
CA PHE A 94 9.44 10.58 1.72
C PHE A 94 10.02 11.13 3.00
N VAL A 95 9.27 12.06 3.59
CA VAL A 95 9.57 12.59 4.92
C VAL A 95 9.09 11.59 5.98
N VAL A 96 10.02 10.98 6.69
CA VAL A 96 9.76 10.02 7.78
C VAL A 96 9.40 10.76 9.07
N SER A 97 10.15 11.81 9.41
CA SER A 97 9.89 12.62 10.59
C SER A 97 10.41 14.05 10.44
N GLY A 98 9.94 14.95 11.30
CA GLY A 98 10.30 16.36 11.26
C GLY A 98 9.45 17.19 10.31
N GLY A 99 9.91 18.44 10.05
CA GLY A 99 9.25 19.35 9.13
C GLY A 99 10.21 20.41 8.62
N CYS A 100 10.06 20.80 7.35
CA CYS A 100 10.86 21.84 6.74
C CYS A 100 10.06 22.70 5.78
N ARG A 101 10.61 23.90 5.48
CA ARG A 101 10.23 24.69 4.32
C ARG A 101 11.32 24.53 3.28
N ALA A 102 10.93 24.19 2.05
CA ALA A 102 11.87 23.99 0.97
C ALA A 102 11.43 24.72 -0.28
N ARG A 103 12.37 25.26 -1.03
CA ARG A 103 12.16 25.92 -2.31
C ARG A 103 12.29 24.90 -3.42
N LEU A 104 11.31 24.84 -4.31
CA LEU A 104 11.33 23.94 -5.46
C LEU A 104 12.32 24.43 -6.52
N GLU A 105 13.13 23.50 -7.05
CA GLU A 105 14.06 23.78 -8.14
C GLU A 105 13.57 23.17 -9.46
N ASN A 106 13.40 21.84 -9.50
CA ASN A 106 12.94 21.14 -10.69
C ASN A 106 11.53 20.60 -10.47
N VAL A 107 10.58 21.04 -11.30
CA VAL A 107 9.16 20.69 -11.20
C VAL A 107 8.66 19.93 -12.42
N GLY A 108 7.62 19.15 -12.28
CA GLY A 108 6.95 18.44 -13.37
C GLY A 108 7.89 17.46 -14.10
N ARG A 109 8.07 17.64 -15.41
CA ARG A 109 8.89 16.73 -16.24
C ARG A 109 10.39 16.79 -15.96
N ASP A 110 10.85 17.88 -15.39
CA ASP A 110 12.26 18.10 -15.10
C ASP A 110 12.68 17.53 -13.75
N SER A 111 11.74 17.12 -12.91
CA SER A 111 12.01 16.48 -11.62
C SER A 111 12.67 15.10 -11.80
N TYR A 112 13.48 14.71 -10.82
CA TYR A 112 14.23 13.47 -10.83
C TYR A 112 13.34 12.24 -11.03
N ILE A 113 12.24 12.13 -10.28
CA ILE A 113 11.30 11.01 -10.40
C ILE A 113 10.64 10.92 -11.78
N SER A 114 10.36 12.07 -12.41
CA SER A 114 9.77 12.11 -13.75
C SER A 114 10.74 11.60 -14.80
N LYS A 115 12.02 12.00 -14.72
CA LYS A 115 13.08 11.50 -15.61
C LYS A 115 13.25 10.00 -15.46
N LEU A 116 13.36 9.50 -14.23
CA LEU A 116 13.47 8.06 -13.94
C LEU A 116 12.25 7.29 -14.47
N THR A 117 11.04 7.83 -14.33
CA THR A 117 9.81 7.21 -14.84
C THR A 117 9.78 7.17 -16.38
N MET A 118 10.30 8.21 -17.04
CA MET A 118 10.38 8.24 -18.50
C MET A 118 11.40 7.23 -19.02
N GLU A 119 12.56 7.08 -18.35
CA GLU A 119 13.55 6.06 -18.68
C GLU A 119 12.97 4.65 -18.48
N ALA A 120 12.32 4.37 -17.36
CA ALA A 120 11.66 3.10 -17.10
C ALA A 120 10.57 2.76 -18.13
N LYS A 121 9.79 3.75 -18.58
CA LYS A 121 8.81 3.57 -19.66
C LYS A 121 9.44 3.30 -21.02
N SER A 122 10.64 3.82 -21.28
CA SER A 122 11.37 3.57 -22.53
C SER A 122 11.98 2.15 -22.57
N MET A 123 12.18 1.52 -21.42
CA MET A 123 12.76 0.17 -21.28
C MET A 123 11.78 -0.99 -21.50
N GLY A 124 10.51 -0.70 -21.77
CA GLY A 124 9.52 -1.71 -22.15
C GLY A 124 8.23 -1.62 -21.33
N SER A 125 7.12 -1.86 -22.00
CA SER A 125 5.82 -2.04 -21.35
C SER A 125 5.90 -3.25 -20.41
N GLY A 126 5.45 -3.07 -19.18
CA GLY A 126 5.36 -4.14 -18.19
C GLY A 126 4.72 -5.42 -18.77
N GLU A 127 5.03 -6.56 -18.20
CA GLU A 127 4.57 -7.88 -18.67
C GLU A 127 3.08 -7.89 -18.99
N GLU A 128 2.74 -8.44 -20.17
CA GLU A 128 1.33 -8.63 -20.56
C GLU A 128 0.65 -9.59 -19.58
N SER A 129 -0.65 -9.39 -19.31
CA SER A 129 -1.49 -10.34 -18.56
C SER A 129 -1.31 -11.75 -19.12
N GLU A 130 -1.19 -12.77 -18.24
CA GLU A 130 -1.07 -14.17 -18.68
C GLU A 130 -2.22 -14.61 -19.57
N MET A 131 -3.43 -14.13 -19.27
CA MET A 131 -4.61 -14.40 -20.07
C MET A 131 -4.49 -13.77 -21.48
N ILE A 132 -4.06 -12.51 -21.58
CA ILE A 132 -3.81 -11.84 -22.86
C ILE A 132 -2.69 -12.55 -23.61
N ARG A 133 -1.62 -12.94 -22.91
CA ARG A 133 -0.50 -13.70 -23.51
C ARG A 133 -0.98 -15.05 -24.05
N SER A 134 -1.81 -15.78 -23.29
CA SER A 134 -2.40 -17.05 -23.69
C SER A 134 -3.33 -16.89 -24.91
N LEU A 135 -4.14 -15.81 -24.92
CA LEU A 135 -4.97 -15.46 -26.07
C LEU A 135 -4.14 -15.11 -27.32
N ASN A 136 -3.08 -14.33 -27.16
CA ASN A 136 -2.16 -13.99 -28.24
C ASN A 136 -1.46 -15.23 -28.81
N ASN A 137 -1.05 -16.16 -27.94
CA ASN A 137 -0.47 -17.43 -28.36
C ASN A 137 -1.50 -18.29 -29.12
N LEU A 138 -2.73 -18.38 -28.63
CA LEU A 138 -3.82 -19.06 -29.34
C LEU A 138 -4.03 -18.47 -30.72
N LEU A 139 -4.14 -17.14 -30.83
CA LEU A 139 -4.32 -16.44 -32.11
C LEU A 139 -3.15 -16.69 -33.06
N LYS A 140 -1.91 -16.75 -32.58
CA LYS A 140 -0.74 -17.13 -33.40
C LYS A 140 -0.86 -18.55 -33.94
N TRP A 141 -1.23 -19.53 -33.12
CA TRP A 141 -1.43 -20.92 -33.56
C TRP A 141 -2.55 -21.05 -34.56
N VAL A 142 -3.69 -20.40 -34.30
CA VAL A 142 -4.81 -20.36 -35.23
C VAL A 142 -4.38 -19.73 -36.57
N GLY A 143 -3.64 -18.62 -36.54
CA GLY A 143 -3.11 -17.98 -37.75
C GLY A 143 -2.18 -18.89 -38.55
N ILE A 144 -1.29 -19.64 -37.87
CA ILE A 144 -0.38 -20.60 -38.53
C ILE A 144 -1.19 -21.73 -39.21
N CYS A 145 -2.28 -22.20 -38.59
CA CYS A 145 -3.13 -23.25 -39.17
C CYS A 145 -4.03 -22.76 -40.34
N ILE A 146 -4.48 -21.51 -40.27
CA ILE A 146 -5.38 -20.92 -41.29
C ILE A 146 -4.68 -20.75 -42.64
N ILE A 147 -3.41 -20.36 -42.69
CA ILE A 147 -2.67 -20.10 -43.93
C ILE A 147 -2.63 -21.35 -44.84
N PRO A 148 -2.10 -22.51 -44.37
CA PRO A 148 -2.12 -23.71 -45.23
C PRO A 148 -3.51 -24.17 -45.57
N MET A 149 -4.48 -24.03 -44.65
CA MET A 149 -5.89 -24.37 -44.92
C MET A 149 -6.48 -23.51 -46.03
N GLY A 150 -6.26 -22.20 -45.99
CA GLY A 150 -6.71 -21.30 -47.06
C GLY A 150 -6.11 -21.64 -48.43
N VAL A 151 -4.81 -21.99 -48.47
CA VAL A 151 -4.15 -22.41 -49.71
C VAL A 151 -4.77 -23.71 -50.23
N LEU A 152 -5.05 -24.69 -49.39
CA LEU A 152 -5.66 -25.96 -49.77
C LEU A 152 -7.10 -25.76 -50.28
N LEU A 153 -7.90 -24.96 -49.59
CA LEU A 153 -9.28 -24.63 -50.03
C LEU A 153 -9.30 -23.93 -51.39
N LEU A 154 -8.41 -22.97 -51.62
CA LEU A 154 -8.27 -22.28 -52.87
C LEU A 154 -7.86 -23.24 -54.01
N TRP A 155 -6.86 -24.09 -53.73
CA TRP A 155 -6.40 -25.11 -54.68
C TRP A 155 -7.53 -26.08 -55.04
N GLN A 156 -8.31 -26.54 -54.08
CA GLN A 156 -9.46 -27.42 -54.30
C GLN A 156 -10.55 -26.74 -55.13
N GLY A 157 -10.96 -25.51 -54.78
CA GLY A 157 -11.96 -24.76 -55.52
C GLY A 157 -11.59 -24.61 -57.02
N MET A 158 -10.34 -24.26 -57.29
CA MET A 158 -9.85 -24.06 -58.67
C MET A 158 -9.63 -25.36 -59.45
N ASN A 159 -9.06 -26.40 -58.83
CA ASN A 159 -8.60 -27.58 -59.54
C ASN A 159 -9.55 -28.78 -59.43
N VAL A 160 -10.33 -28.89 -58.37
CA VAL A 160 -11.27 -30.02 -58.16
C VAL A 160 -12.70 -29.59 -58.53
N ASN A 161 -13.18 -28.47 -57.97
CA ASN A 161 -14.54 -27.99 -58.19
C ASN A 161 -14.69 -27.19 -59.50
N MET A 162 -13.58 -26.89 -60.19
CA MET A 162 -13.56 -26.09 -61.43
C MET A 162 -14.25 -24.73 -61.31
N GLU A 163 -14.23 -24.13 -60.13
CA GLU A 163 -14.81 -22.80 -59.85
C GLU A 163 -14.00 -21.69 -60.51
N SER A 164 -14.64 -20.54 -60.77
CA SER A 164 -13.91 -19.37 -61.20
C SER A 164 -13.02 -18.85 -60.05
N PHE A 165 -11.90 -18.20 -60.36
CA PHE A 165 -10.99 -17.66 -59.31
C PHE A 165 -11.71 -16.76 -58.30
N PRO A 166 -12.63 -15.82 -58.70
CA PRO A 166 -13.37 -15.03 -57.73
C PRO A 166 -14.27 -15.87 -56.81
N ASP A 167 -14.92 -16.90 -57.32
CA ASP A 167 -15.80 -17.77 -56.54
C ASP A 167 -14.99 -18.63 -55.55
N ALA A 168 -13.88 -19.22 -55.99
CA ALA A 168 -12.98 -19.99 -55.15
C ALA A 168 -12.37 -19.13 -54.01
N VAL A 169 -11.99 -17.88 -54.31
CA VAL A 169 -11.52 -16.94 -53.29
C VAL A 169 -12.62 -16.60 -52.28
N THR A 170 -13.85 -16.35 -52.78
CA THR A 170 -14.98 -16.02 -51.90
C THR A 170 -15.32 -17.17 -50.97
N ALA A 171 -15.36 -18.40 -51.48
CA ALA A 171 -15.58 -19.61 -50.67
C ALA A 171 -14.48 -19.84 -49.62
N MET A 172 -13.22 -19.69 -50.02
CA MET A 172 -12.06 -19.79 -49.13
C MET A 172 -12.13 -18.75 -48.03
N VAL A 173 -12.39 -17.47 -48.35
CA VAL A 173 -12.48 -16.39 -47.34
C VAL A 173 -13.64 -16.65 -46.37
N ALA A 174 -14.80 -17.08 -46.87
CA ALA A 174 -15.96 -17.41 -46.03
C ALA A 174 -15.63 -18.54 -45.01
N ALA A 175 -14.94 -19.59 -45.48
CA ALA A 175 -14.51 -20.68 -44.60
C ALA A 175 -13.47 -20.23 -43.55
N VAL A 176 -12.48 -19.45 -43.97
CA VAL A 176 -11.39 -18.95 -43.11
C VAL A 176 -11.91 -17.99 -42.03
N ILE A 177 -12.81 -17.06 -42.34
CA ILE A 177 -13.41 -16.13 -41.36
C ILE A 177 -14.08 -16.91 -40.23
N GLY A 178 -14.77 -18.04 -40.55
CA GLY A 178 -15.39 -18.89 -39.55
C GLY A 178 -14.43 -19.50 -38.52
N MET A 179 -13.14 -19.59 -38.86
CA MET A 179 -12.10 -20.16 -37.98
C MET A 179 -11.44 -19.13 -37.06
N ILE A 180 -11.64 -17.83 -37.30
CA ILE A 180 -11.01 -16.75 -36.51
C ILE A 180 -11.85 -16.46 -35.24
N PRO A 181 -11.28 -16.48 -34.03
CA PRO A 181 -12.02 -16.16 -32.80
C PRO A 181 -12.14 -14.64 -32.57
N GLU A 182 -12.83 -13.94 -33.50
CA GLU A 182 -12.90 -12.47 -33.53
C GLU A 182 -13.51 -11.85 -32.27
N GLY A 183 -14.53 -12.53 -31.66
CA GLY A 183 -15.25 -12.02 -30.50
C GLY A 183 -14.48 -12.14 -29.18
N LEU A 184 -13.45 -12.99 -29.12
CA LEU A 184 -12.82 -13.33 -27.85
C LEU A 184 -12.03 -12.16 -27.22
N TYR A 185 -11.26 -11.44 -28.04
CA TYR A 185 -10.50 -10.27 -27.57
C TYR A 185 -11.40 -9.11 -27.16
N LEU A 186 -12.44 -8.84 -27.96
CA LEU A 186 -13.42 -7.80 -27.65
C LEU A 186 -14.16 -8.12 -26.34
N LEU A 187 -14.61 -9.36 -26.18
CA LEU A 187 -15.31 -9.80 -24.98
C LEU A 187 -14.44 -9.67 -23.72
N THR A 188 -13.19 -10.09 -23.79
CA THR A 188 -12.23 -9.96 -22.70
C THR A 188 -12.03 -8.50 -22.30
N SER A 189 -11.82 -7.62 -23.29
CA SER A 189 -11.64 -6.19 -23.05
C SER A 189 -12.88 -5.54 -22.43
N VAL A 190 -14.07 -5.89 -22.90
CA VAL A 190 -15.34 -5.39 -22.37
C VAL A 190 -15.59 -5.92 -20.96
N ALA A 191 -15.33 -7.21 -20.69
CA ALA A 191 -15.50 -7.80 -19.37
C ALA A 191 -14.61 -7.13 -18.32
N LEU A 192 -13.34 -6.90 -18.65
CA LEU A 192 -12.39 -6.18 -17.77
C LEU A 192 -12.82 -4.73 -17.56
N ALA A 193 -13.28 -4.03 -18.59
CA ALA A 193 -13.75 -2.65 -18.47
C ALA A 193 -14.99 -2.54 -17.57
N VAL A 194 -15.98 -3.43 -17.73
CA VAL A 194 -17.19 -3.47 -16.88
C VAL A 194 -16.82 -3.77 -15.41
N SER A 195 -15.91 -4.71 -15.19
CA SER A 195 -15.43 -5.02 -13.84
C SER A 195 -14.72 -3.83 -13.21
N THR A 196 -13.87 -3.12 -13.96
CA THR A 196 -13.22 -1.89 -13.48
C THR A 196 -14.25 -0.84 -13.04
N ILE A 197 -15.33 -0.65 -13.81
CA ILE A 197 -16.41 0.28 -13.46
C ILE A 197 -17.11 -0.18 -12.17
N ARG A 198 -17.41 -1.48 -12.02
CA ARG A 198 -18.04 -2.01 -10.81
C ARG A 198 -17.17 -1.82 -9.57
N LEU A 199 -15.87 -2.10 -9.66
CA LEU A 199 -14.94 -1.88 -8.56
C LEU A 199 -14.81 -0.40 -8.23
N ALA A 200 -14.81 0.49 -9.20
CA ALA A 200 -14.81 1.93 -8.98
C ALA A 200 -16.08 2.40 -8.22
N THR A 201 -17.26 1.83 -8.50
CA THR A 201 -18.50 2.14 -7.73
C THR A 201 -18.40 1.66 -6.27
N GLN A 202 -17.60 0.64 -6.00
CA GLN A 202 -17.29 0.15 -4.65
C GLN A 202 -16.14 0.91 -3.98
N LYS A 203 -15.69 2.03 -4.56
CA LYS A 203 -14.55 2.83 -4.06
C LYS A 203 -13.21 2.09 -4.06
N VAL A 204 -13.03 1.21 -5.04
CA VAL A 204 -11.77 0.52 -5.31
C VAL A 204 -11.21 1.05 -6.62
N LEU A 205 -10.03 1.67 -6.53
CA LEU A 205 -9.31 2.20 -7.70
C LEU A 205 -8.32 1.15 -8.20
N LEU A 206 -8.34 0.91 -9.51
CA LEU A 206 -7.37 0.05 -10.18
C LEU A 206 -6.42 0.90 -11.03
N HIS A 207 -5.13 0.73 -10.83
CA HIS A 207 -4.11 1.34 -11.67
C HIS A 207 -3.81 0.49 -12.91
N ASP A 208 -3.97 -0.84 -12.80
CA ASP A 208 -3.80 -1.78 -13.91
C ASP A 208 -4.96 -2.79 -13.96
N MET A 209 -5.55 -2.99 -15.13
CA MET A 209 -6.61 -3.98 -15.33
C MET A 209 -6.12 -5.43 -15.15
N LYS A 210 -4.82 -5.69 -15.27
CA LYS A 210 -4.22 -7.00 -15.02
C LYS A 210 -4.43 -7.46 -13.58
N SER A 211 -4.46 -6.53 -12.64
CA SER A 211 -4.66 -6.83 -11.23
C SER A 211 -5.96 -7.58 -10.95
N ILE A 212 -7.00 -7.40 -11.78
CA ILE A 212 -8.27 -8.15 -11.67
C ILE A 212 -8.02 -9.65 -11.90
N GLU A 213 -7.24 -9.98 -12.92
CA GLU A 213 -6.89 -11.37 -13.23
C GLU A 213 -5.99 -11.95 -12.14
N THR A 214 -4.96 -11.22 -11.74
CA THR A 214 -4.01 -11.67 -10.71
C THR A 214 -4.71 -11.90 -9.37
N LEU A 215 -5.63 -11.00 -8.97
CA LEU A 215 -6.45 -11.17 -7.76
C LEU A 215 -7.27 -12.45 -7.76
N ALA A 216 -7.78 -12.88 -8.92
CA ALA A 216 -8.53 -14.13 -9.03
C ALA A 216 -7.69 -15.36 -8.71
N ARG A 217 -6.38 -15.29 -8.96
CA ARG A 217 -5.41 -16.39 -8.81
C ARG A 217 -4.61 -16.37 -7.51
N VAL A 218 -4.74 -15.31 -6.71
CA VAL A 218 -4.03 -15.17 -5.44
C VAL A 218 -4.32 -16.37 -4.54
N ASN A 219 -3.26 -17.01 -4.05
CA ASN A 219 -3.31 -18.11 -3.09
C ASN A 219 -2.53 -17.81 -1.80
N VAL A 220 -1.76 -16.70 -1.77
CA VAL A 220 -1.11 -16.18 -0.57
C VAL A 220 -1.36 -14.67 -0.49
N LEU A 221 -1.87 -14.23 0.65
CA LEU A 221 -2.08 -12.81 0.95
C LEU A 221 -1.16 -12.41 2.10
N CYS A 222 -0.17 -11.59 1.78
CA CYS A 222 0.72 -10.95 2.76
C CYS A 222 0.07 -9.67 3.24
N VAL A 223 -0.15 -9.55 4.53
CA VAL A 223 -0.78 -8.38 5.15
C VAL A 223 0.18 -7.69 6.10
N ASP A 224 0.28 -6.35 6.02
CA ASP A 224 0.89 -5.60 7.11
C ASP A 224 -0.10 -5.51 8.28
N LYS A 225 0.41 -5.42 9.51
CA LYS A 225 -0.42 -5.30 10.71
C LYS A 225 -1.16 -3.95 10.72
N THR A 226 -0.40 -2.87 10.62
CA THR A 226 -0.90 -1.50 10.78
C THR A 226 -1.68 -1.06 9.53
N GLY A 227 -2.80 -0.38 9.71
CA GLY A 227 -3.64 0.08 8.60
C GLY A 227 -4.42 -1.03 7.87
N THR A 228 -4.03 -2.31 7.99
CA THR A 228 -4.71 -3.45 7.35
C THR A 228 -5.50 -4.28 8.37
N ILE A 229 -4.83 -4.96 9.32
CA ILE A 229 -5.48 -5.72 10.39
C ILE A 229 -6.06 -4.77 11.43
N THR A 230 -5.30 -3.73 11.77
CA THR A 230 -5.72 -2.67 12.67
C THR A 230 -6.11 -1.41 11.90
N GLU A 231 -6.84 -0.52 12.54
CA GLU A 231 -7.05 0.82 12.02
C GLU A 231 -5.73 1.61 12.02
N ASN A 232 -5.62 2.57 11.09
CA ASN A 232 -4.50 3.53 11.08
C ASN A 232 -4.75 4.69 12.06
N LYS A 233 -5.39 4.36 13.18
CA LYS A 233 -5.72 5.28 14.26
C LYS A 233 -5.30 4.63 15.57
N MET A 234 -4.62 5.39 16.41
CA MET A 234 -4.30 4.96 17.76
C MET A 234 -5.38 5.45 18.71
N SER A 235 -5.68 4.69 19.75
CA SER A 235 -6.61 5.10 20.81
C SER A 235 -6.03 4.79 22.17
N VAL A 236 -6.37 5.62 23.17
CA VAL A 236 -6.06 5.34 24.58
C VAL A 236 -7.00 4.22 25.03
N GLN A 237 -6.41 3.13 25.49
CA GLN A 237 -7.16 1.97 26.02
C GLN A 237 -7.39 2.07 27.52
N GLU A 238 -6.35 2.49 28.24
CA GLU A 238 -6.38 2.52 29.69
C GLU A 238 -5.39 3.56 30.24
N VAL A 239 -5.73 4.17 31.36
CA VAL A 239 -4.85 4.98 32.19
C VAL A 239 -4.73 4.29 33.54
N CYS A 240 -3.53 3.78 33.82
CA CYS A 240 -3.23 3.13 35.08
C CYS A 240 -2.53 4.14 36.01
N ALA A 241 -3.28 4.66 36.98
CA ALA A 241 -2.71 5.54 38.04
C ALA A 241 -1.66 4.78 38.86
N LEU A 242 -0.57 5.45 39.17
CA LEU A 242 0.53 4.91 39.98
C LEU A 242 0.62 5.63 41.32
N ASN A 243 1.27 5.00 42.29
CA ASN A 243 1.58 5.60 43.60
C ASN A 243 0.37 6.14 44.40
N GLY A 244 -0.83 5.65 44.12
CA GLY A 244 -2.06 6.05 44.85
C GLY A 244 -2.65 7.38 44.41
N GLU A 245 -2.23 7.92 43.27
CA GLU A 245 -2.83 9.13 42.66
C GLU A 245 -4.25 8.87 42.19
N ASP A 246 -5.10 9.91 42.22
CA ASP A 246 -6.47 9.80 41.69
C ASP A 246 -6.45 9.83 40.18
N LYS A 247 -7.19 8.90 39.55
CA LYS A 247 -7.29 8.78 38.12
C LYS A 247 -7.91 10.05 37.48
N ALA A 248 -8.91 10.65 38.11
CA ALA A 248 -9.56 11.85 37.58
C ALA A 248 -8.60 13.06 37.56
N ASP A 249 -7.78 13.20 38.59
CA ASP A 249 -6.76 14.26 38.66
C ASP A 249 -5.69 14.07 37.57
N ILE A 250 -5.29 12.81 37.32
CA ILE A 250 -4.31 12.48 36.27
C ILE A 250 -4.90 12.78 34.88
N GLU A 251 -6.15 12.42 34.63
CA GLU A 251 -6.81 12.69 33.34
C GLU A 251 -6.94 14.19 33.10
N GLY A 252 -7.23 15.00 34.11
CA GLY A 252 -7.22 16.46 34.04
C GLY A 252 -5.83 17.03 33.76
N MET A 253 -4.79 16.51 34.42
CA MET A 253 -3.40 16.91 34.14
C MET A 253 -2.95 16.51 32.73
N LEU A 254 -3.36 15.34 32.25
CA LEU A 254 -3.09 14.89 30.87
C LEU A 254 -3.80 15.78 29.87
N ALA A 255 -5.06 16.18 30.13
CA ALA A 255 -5.81 17.10 29.27
C ALA A 255 -5.11 18.46 29.15
N ASP A 256 -4.65 19.04 30.26
CA ASP A 256 -3.87 20.28 30.22
C ASP A 256 -2.54 20.08 29.47
N PHE A 257 -1.85 18.97 29.70
CA PHE A 257 -0.60 18.65 29.03
C PHE A 257 -0.75 18.56 27.52
N VAL A 258 -1.75 17.78 27.01
CA VAL A 258 -1.92 17.59 25.58
C VAL A 258 -2.50 18.82 24.87
N SER A 259 -3.22 19.68 25.58
CA SER A 259 -3.79 20.92 25.02
C SER A 259 -2.74 21.88 24.47
N VAL A 260 -1.56 21.90 25.08
CA VAL A 260 -0.43 22.78 24.73
C VAL A 260 0.42 22.22 23.58
N MET A 261 0.33 20.90 23.35
CA MET A 261 1.13 20.22 22.32
C MET A 261 0.60 20.45 20.91
N GLY A 262 1.47 20.37 19.90
CA GLY A 262 1.09 20.35 18.49
C GLY A 262 0.38 19.03 18.09
N ASN A 263 -0.15 18.98 16.88
CA ASN A 263 -0.72 17.74 16.28
C ASN A 263 0.36 17.02 15.47
N ASP A 264 1.48 16.69 16.11
CA ASP A 264 2.71 16.32 15.41
C ASP A 264 2.80 14.83 15.09
N ASN A 265 1.96 13.99 15.74
CA ASN A 265 1.97 12.55 15.51
C ASN A 265 0.66 11.87 15.94
N ILE A 266 0.46 10.63 15.44
CA ILE A 266 -0.74 9.80 15.69
C ILE A 266 -0.97 9.58 17.19
N THR A 267 0.08 9.42 17.98
CA THR A 267 0.00 9.22 19.43
C THR A 267 -0.57 10.46 20.13
N MET A 268 -0.09 11.64 19.77
CA MET A 268 -0.58 12.90 20.35
C MET A 268 -2.04 13.18 19.97
N ASN A 269 -2.42 12.85 18.72
CA ASN A 269 -3.80 12.97 18.29
C ASN A 269 -4.74 12.06 19.10
N ALA A 270 -4.32 10.80 19.36
CA ALA A 270 -5.07 9.87 20.19
C ALA A 270 -5.22 10.35 21.65
N LEU A 271 -4.16 10.94 22.20
CA LEU A 271 -4.20 11.52 23.54
C LEU A 271 -5.15 12.73 23.60
N LYS A 272 -5.13 13.61 22.60
CA LYS A 272 -6.04 14.77 22.53
C LYS A 272 -7.52 14.38 22.38
N GLU A 273 -7.79 13.31 21.63
CA GLU A 273 -9.15 12.78 21.53
C GLU A 273 -9.65 12.20 22.86
N ALA A 274 -8.77 11.54 23.61
CA ALA A 274 -9.13 10.93 24.88
C ALA A 274 -9.22 11.96 26.02
N PHE A 275 -8.36 13.00 26.00
CA PHE A 275 -8.25 14.00 27.06
C PHE A 275 -8.56 15.38 26.50
N ASN A 276 -9.82 15.73 26.36
CA ASN A 276 -10.31 16.97 25.76
C ASN A 276 -10.82 18.01 26.77
N GLU A 277 -11.03 17.61 28.03
CA GLU A 277 -11.56 18.47 29.10
C GLU A 277 -10.42 19.10 29.89
N THR A 278 -9.92 20.26 29.46
CA THR A 278 -8.82 20.96 30.12
C THR A 278 -9.27 21.67 31.40
N THR A 279 -8.38 21.74 32.41
CA THR A 279 -8.62 22.54 33.62
C THR A 279 -8.22 24.02 33.44
N GLY A 280 -7.60 24.37 32.31
CA GLY A 280 -7.25 25.75 31.94
C GLY A 280 -5.92 26.24 32.52
N LYS A 281 -5.01 25.34 32.91
CA LYS A 281 -3.68 25.70 33.38
C LYS A 281 -2.82 26.29 32.27
N SER A 282 -2.20 27.43 32.52
CA SER A 282 -1.28 28.08 31.56
C SER A 282 0.12 27.49 31.65
N ALA A 283 0.62 26.98 30.53
CA ALA A 283 1.99 26.47 30.42
C ALA A 283 3.00 27.64 30.30
N VAL A 284 4.13 27.51 30.99
CA VAL A 284 5.28 28.43 30.87
C VAL A 284 6.12 28.11 29.63
N SER A 285 6.36 26.82 29.39
CA SER A 285 7.09 26.33 28.21
C SER A 285 6.68 24.89 27.90
N HIS A 286 6.89 24.46 26.66
CA HIS A 286 6.69 23.07 26.26
C HIS A 286 7.75 22.64 25.25
N THR A 287 8.03 21.34 25.22
CA THR A 287 8.90 20.70 24.22
C THR A 287 8.15 19.55 23.59
N GLY A 288 8.01 19.60 22.27
CA GLY A 288 7.37 18.53 21.49
C GLY A 288 8.18 17.23 21.51
N PHE A 289 7.56 16.16 21.05
CA PHE A 289 8.23 14.86 20.95
C PHE A 289 9.36 14.89 19.93
N THR A 290 10.52 14.34 20.30
CA THR A 290 11.63 14.08 19.38
C THR A 290 12.04 12.61 19.46
N SER A 291 12.43 12.03 18.33
CA SER A 291 12.89 10.63 18.27
C SER A 291 14.15 10.38 19.09
N ALA A 292 14.98 11.41 19.29
CA ALA A 292 16.21 11.34 20.09
C ALA A 292 15.91 11.26 21.59
N LEU A 293 14.97 12.06 22.08
CA LEU A 293 14.62 12.12 23.51
C LEU A 293 13.53 11.13 23.89
N LYS A 294 12.65 10.75 22.94
CA LYS A 294 11.50 9.86 23.13
C LYS A 294 10.54 10.29 24.25
N TYR A 295 10.49 11.57 24.56
CA TYR A 295 9.51 12.18 25.47
C TYR A 295 9.10 13.56 24.98
N SER A 296 7.93 14.01 25.46
CA SER A 296 7.44 15.40 25.40
C SER A 296 7.37 15.98 26.80
N SER A 297 7.44 17.28 26.95
CA SER A 297 7.39 17.93 28.27
C SER A 297 6.59 19.24 28.25
N VAL A 298 5.96 19.54 29.39
CA VAL A 298 5.31 20.83 29.66
C VAL A 298 5.74 21.31 31.04
N THR A 299 6.15 22.57 31.12
CA THR A 299 6.49 23.23 32.39
C THR A 299 5.38 24.21 32.77
N TYR A 300 4.83 24.04 33.93
CA TYR A 300 3.90 24.95 34.60
C TYR A 300 4.59 25.69 35.75
N GLN A 301 3.91 26.64 36.35
CA GLN A 301 4.46 27.37 37.52
C GLN A 301 4.75 26.44 38.72
N GLU A 302 4.02 25.34 38.84
CA GLU A 302 4.10 24.34 39.92
C GLU A 302 5.08 23.18 39.64
N GLY A 303 5.68 23.13 38.46
CA GLY A 303 6.68 22.11 38.10
C GLY A 303 6.59 21.65 36.64
N ALA A 304 7.51 20.78 36.27
CA ALA A 304 7.58 20.19 34.96
C ALA A 304 6.95 18.79 34.92
N TYR A 305 6.26 18.49 33.83
CA TYR A 305 5.69 17.18 33.53
C TYR A 305 6.23 16.63 32.22
N VAL A 306 6.42 15.32 32.17
CA VAL A 306 6.96 14.62 31.02
C VAL A 306 6.06 13.45 30.65
N LEU A 307 5.90 13.21 29.35
CA LEU A 307 5.17 12.07 28.78
C LEU A 307 6.04 11.41 27.71
N GLY A 308 6.38 10.14 27.87
CA GLY A 308 7.28 9.49 26.92
C GLY A 308 7.48 8.01 27.13
N ALA A 309 8.45 7.47 26.39
CA ALA A 309 8.81 6.05 26.47
C ALA A 309 9.28 5.68 27.89
N PRO A 310 8.80 4.54 28.42
CA PRO A 310 9.09 4.13 29.78
C PRO A 310 10.59 4.10 30.11
N GLU A 311 11.41 3.59 29.21
CA GLU A 311 12.86 3.45 29.39
C GLU A 311 13.54 4.81 29.54
N MET A 312 13.05 5.81 28.83
CA MET A 312 13.63 7.16 28.82
C MET A 312 13.15 8.02 29.98
N VAL A 313 11.89 7.82 30.39
CA VAL A 313 11.31 8.58 31.51
C VAL A 313 11.67 7.98 32.86
N LEU A 314 11.50 6.67 33.04
CA LEU A 314 11.73 5.97 34.32
C LEU A 314 13.21 5.72 34.63
N ARG A 315 14.00 5.49 33.58
CA ARG A 315 15.45 5.21 33.71
C ARG A 315 15.75 4.11 34.76
N GLU A 316 16.40 4.44 35.86
CA GLU A 316 16.73 3.48 36.94
C GLU A 316 15.49 2.88 37.62
N ALA A 317 14.39 3.64 37.69
CA ALA A 317 13.12 3.17 38.24
C ALA A 317 12.36 2.21 37.33
N TYR A 318 12.78 2.01 36.07
CA TYR A 318 12.13 1.14 35.11
C TYR A 318 11.92 -0.29 35.61
N GLY A 319 12.90 -0.82 36.36
CA GLY A 319 12.85 -2.17 36.92
C GLY A 319 11.64 -2.44 37.82
N GLY A 320 11.16 -1.43 38.54
CA GLY A 320 9.98 -1.55 39.42
C GLY A 320 8.64 -1.64 38.68
N TYR A 321 8.59 -1.21 37.43
CA TYR A 321 7.37 -1.17 36.60
C TYR A 321 7.45 -2.12 35.40
N LYS A 322 8.57 -2.80 35.21
CA LYS A 322 8.89 -3.60 34.04
C LYS A 322 7.83 -4.66 33.76
N ASP A 323 7.44 -5.44 34.75
CA ASP A 323 6.48 -6.54 34.56
C ASP A 323 5.10 -6.02 34.08
N THR A 324 4.65 -4.89 34.62
CA THR A 324 3.40 -4.25 34.25
C THR A 324 3.47 -3.72 32.81
N ILE A 325 4.57 -3.03 32.47
CA ILE A 325 4.79 -2.47 31.14
C ILE A 325 4.91 -3.59 30.08
N GLU A 326 5.69 -4.64 30.38
CA GLU A 326 5.80 -5.80 29.49
C GLU A 326 4.49 -6.56 29.37
N GLY A 327 3.66 -6.63 30.42
CA GLY A 327 2.33 -7.20 30.37
C GLY A 327 1.45 -6.54 29.30
N PHE A 328 1.38 -5.21 29.30
CA PHE A 328 0.67 -4.46 28.27
C PHE A 328 1.33 -4.55 26.88
N SER A 329 2.66 -4.49 26.83
CA SER A 329 3.40 -4.58 25.57
C SER A 329 3.20 -5.94 24.87
N LYS A 330 3.05 -7.03 25.63
CA LYS A 330 2.73 -8.36 25.08
C LYS A 330 1.37 -8.42 24.39
N THR A 331 0.40 -7.60 24.81
CA THR A 331 -0.91 -7.51 24.16
C THR A 331 -0.91 -6.62 22.90
N GLY A 332 0.22 -6.04 22.54
CA GLY A 332 0.35 -5.17 21.40
C GLY A 332 0.13 -3.69 21.68
N ALA A 333 0.00 -3.34 22.94
CA ALA A 333 -0.19 -1.97 23.35
C ALA A 333 1.13 -1.21 23.43
N ARG A 334 1.10 0.07 23.10
CA ARG A 334 2.18 1.02 23.38
C ARG A 334 1.93 1.63 24.75
N VAL A 335 2.91 1.55 25.63
CA VAL A 335 2.85 2.14 26.96
C VAL A 335 3.65 3.43 26.96
N LEU A 336 3.07 4.51 27.46
CA LEU A 336 3.76 5.76 27.79
C LEU A 336 3.69 5.98 29.28
N VAL A 337 4.71 6.64 29.81
CA VAL A 337 4.76 7.07 31.23
C VAL A 337 4.49 8.55 31.29
N PHE A 338 3.48 8.94 32.07
CA PHE A 338 3.26 10.30 32.50
C PHE A 338 3.85 10.52 33.89
N ALA A 339 4.70 11.52 34.06
CA ALA A 339 5.44 11.72 35.26
C ALA A 339 5.72 13.19 35.57
N ARG A 340 5.87 13.54 36.84
CA ARG A 340 6.41 14.82 37.30
C ARG A 340 7.93 14.78 37.30
N TYR A 341 8.58 15.79 36.74
CA TYR A 341 10.02 15.93 36.67
C TYR A 341 10.48 17.05 37.59
N TYR A 342 11.52 16.80 38.39
CA TYR A 342 12.02 17.74 39.37
C TYR A 342 13.24 18.55 38.89
N GLY A 343 13.65 18.39 37.66
CA GLY A 343 14.73 19.14 37.04
C GLY A 343 14.24 20.21 36.08
N VAL A 344 15.18 20.88 35.42
CA VAL A 344 14.93 21.86 34.37
C VAL A 344 14.88 21.14 33.04
N ILE A 345 13.88 21.48 32.22
CA ILE A 345 13.77 20.99 30.83
C ILE A 345 14.65 21.89 29.94
N ASP A 346 15.74 21.34 29.44
CA ASP A 346 16.70 22.01 28.56
C ASP A 346 16.86 21.38 27.17
N GLY A 347 15.92 20.46 26.80
CA GLY A 347 15.98 19.74 25.53
C GLY A 347 17.04 18.64 25.46
N LYS A 348 17.55 18.20 26.61
CA LYS A 348 18.49 17.08 26.77
C LYS A 348 17.84 15.89 27.48
N PRO A 349 18.49 14.72 27.50
CA PRO A 349 18.02 13.58 28.30
C PRO A 349 17.79 13.96 29.79
N LEU A 350 16.73 13.42 30.40
CA LEU A 350 16.38 13.67 31.78
C LEU A 350 17.50 13.19 32.73
N THR A 351 17.93 14.02 33.67
CA THR A 351 19.02 13.70 34.63
C THR A 351 18.53 13.63 36.07
N GLU A 352 17.53 14.45 36.41
CA GLU A 352 17.02 14.57 37.77
C GLU A 352 15.91 13.56 38.08
N LYS A 353 15.45 13.56 39.31
CA LYS A 353 14.41 12.65 39.82
C LYS A 353 13.09 12.81 39.06
N VAL A 354 12.46 11.66 38.78
CA VAL A 354 11.12 11.56 38.16
C VAL A 354 10.17 10.90 39.17
N ASN A 355 8.95 11.42 39.30
CA ASN A 355 7.86 10.77 40.02
C ASN A 355 6.81 10.30 39.01
N PRO A 356 6.71 8.99 38.73
CA PRO A 356 5.70 8.44 37.84
C PRO A 356 4.30 8.62 38.42
N LEU A 357 3.38 9.19 37.62
CA LEU A 357 1.98 9.42 37.99
C LEU A 357 1.07 8.37 37.38
N ALA A 358 1.28 8.05 36.10
CA ALA A 358 0.47 7.07 35.38
C ALA A 358 1.21 6.37 34.23
N LEU A 359 0.72 5.17 33.90
CA LEU A 359 0.97 4.53 32.62
C LEU A 359 -0.23 4.81 31.70
N VAL A 360 0.02 5.33 30.52
CA VAL A 360 -0.97 5.55 29.49
C VAL A 360 -0.79 4.46 28.44
N VAL A 361 -1.80 3.61 28.31
CA VAL A 361 -1.79 2.44 27.42
C VAL A 361 -2.54 2.79 26.15
N LEU A 362 -1.85 2.74 25.02
CA LEU A 362 -2.41 3.01 23.70
C LEU A 362 -2.32 1.78 22.81
N ALA A 363 -3.32 1.56 21.98
CA ALA A 363 -3.27 0.52 20.95
C ALA A 363 -3.99 0.96 19.67
N ASN A 364 -3.62 0.32 18.57
CA ASN A 364 -4.40 0.42 17.36
C ASN A 364 -5.55 -0.59 17.44
N PRO A 365 -6.83 -0.18 17.37
CA PRO A 365 -7.94 -1.09 17.41
C PRO A 365 -7.90 -2.05 16.22
N ILE A 366 -8.21 -3.32 16.46
CA ILE A 366 -8.43 -4.29 15.37
C ILE A 366 -9.73 -3.90 14.68
N ARG A 367 -9.73 -3.92 13.34
CA ARG A 367 -10.93 -3.60 12.55
C ARG A 367 -12.09 -4.54 12.90
N GLU A 368 -13.29 -4.01 13.03
CA GLU A 368 -14.50 -4.79 13.41
C GLU A 368 -14.70 -6.02 12.51
N ASN A 369 -14.52 -5.86 11.22
CA ASN A 369 -14.76 -6.91 10.21
C ASN A 369 -13.51 -7.78 9.92
N ALA A 370 -12.41 -7.64 10.69
CA ALA A 370 -11.18 -8.36 10.43
C ALA A 370 -11.37 -9.88 10.45
N LYS A 371 -12.05 -10.41 11.50
CA LYS A 371 -12.30 -11.85 11.65
C LYS A 371 -13.09 -12.43 10.48
N GLU A 372 -14.13 -11.73 10.04
CA GLU A 372 -14.97 -12.19 8.93
C GLU A 372 -14.21 -12.17 7.62
N THR A 373 -13.42 -11.12 7.40
CA THR A 373 -12.58 -10.96 6.21
C THR A 373 -11.54 -12.06 6.11
N PHE A 374 -10.79 -12.34 7.18
CA PHE A 374 -9.77 -13.39 7.15
C PHE A 374 -10.35 -14.80 7.08
N ARG A 375 -11.50 -15.05 7.74
CA ARG A 375 -12.25 -16.30 7.58
C ARG A 375 -12.66 -16.53 6.13
N TYR A 376 -13.18 -15.50 5.44
CA TYR A 376 -13.51 -15.61 4.01
C TYR A 376 -12.29 -16.03 3.18
N PHE A 377 -11.13 -15.44 3.41
CA PHE A 377 -9.91 -15.83 2.68
C PHE A 377 -9.50 -17.28 2.96
N ALA A 378 -9.57 -17.72 4.21
CA ALA A 378 -9.29 -19.12 4.58
C ALA A 378 -10.26 -20.09 3.90
N GLU A 379 -11.57 -19.79 3.84
CA GLU A 379 -12.59 -20.57 3.13
C GLU A 379 -12.36 -20.60 1.60
N GLN A 380 -11.60 -19.65 1.06
CA GLN A 380 -11.23 -19.58 -0.34
C GLN A 380 -9.83 -20.14 -0.65
N ASP A 381 -9.25 -20.91 0.26
CA ASP A 381 -7.91 -21.50 0.18
C ASP A 381 -6.79 -20.46 0.00
N VAL A 382 -6.99 -19.22 0.45
CA VAL A 382 -5.97 -18.18 0.46
C VAL A 382 -5.26 -18.18 1.81
N ARG A 383 -3.98 -18.49 1.80
CA ARG A 383 -3.14 -18.47 3.01
C ARG A 383 -2.75 -17.05 3.38
N ILE A 384 -2.92 -16.70 4.64
CA ILE A 384 -2.53 -15.39 5.14
C ILE A 384 -1.11 -15.46 5.70
N LYS A 385 -0.29 -14.44 5.42
CA LYS A 385 1.01 -14.19 6.03
C LYS A 385 1.00 -12.77 6.59
N VAL A 386 1.35 -12.63 7.86
CA VAL A 386 1.43 -11.30 8.50
C VAL A 386 2.89 -10.87 8.55
N ILE A 387 3.19 -9.68 8.01
CA ILE A 387 4.56 -9.19 7.88
C ILE A 387 4.61 -7.77 8.46
N SER A 388 5.29 -7.59 9.60
CA SER A 388 5.30 -6.31 10.32
C SER A 388 6.69 -5.97 10.87
N GLY A 389 7.00 -4.69 10.98
CA GLY A 389 8.19 -4.20 11.68
C GLY A 389 8.13 -4.31 13.20
N ASP A 390 6.95 -4.62 13.76
CA ASP A 390 6.73 -4.71 15.21
C ASP A 390 7.26 -6.03 15.82
N ASN A 391 7.28 -6.08 17.14
CA ASN A 391 7.68 -7.28 17.88
C ASN A 391 6.84 -8.51 17.45
N PRO A 392 7.45 -9.67 17.15
CA PRO A 392 6.75 -10.85 16.63
C PRO A 392 5.66 -11.39 17.57
N VAL A 393 5.86 -11.34 18.88
CA VAL A 393 4.86 -11.79 19.87
C VAL A 393 3.61 -10.90 19.80
N THR A 394 3.81 -9.59 19.74
CA THR A 394 2.74 -8.59 19.59
C THR A 394 1.96 -8.80 18.29
N VAL A 395 2.67 -9.03 17.17
CA VAL A 395 2.04 -9.24 15.86
C VAL A 395 1.25 -10.55 15.85
N SER A 396 1.80 -11.61 16.45
CA SER A 396 1.12 -12.90 16.61
C SER A 396 -0.18 -12.76 17.41
N GLU A 397 -0.15 -12.05 18.55
CA GLU A 397 -1.35 -11.84 19.38
C GLU A 397 -2.44 -11.07 18.62
N VAL A 398 -2.08 -10.00 17.92
CA VAL A 398 -3.02 -9.23 17.09
C VAL A 398 -3.60 -10.10 15.97
N ALA A 399 -2.78 -10.93 15.33
CA ALA A 399 -3.19 -11.83 14.25
C ALA A 399 -4.15 -12.93 14.75
N LEU A 400 -3.88 -13.51 15.92
CA LEU A 400 -4.77 -14.48 16.59
C LEU A 400 -6.12 -13.85 16.91
N ARG A 401 -6.12 -12.65 17.49
CA ARG A 401 -7.36 -11.91 17.81
C ARG A 401 -8.14 -11.52 16.56
N ALA A 402 -7.46 -11.30 15.43
CA ALA A 402 -8.06 -11.07 14.12
C ALA A 402 -8.58 -12.36 13.45
N GLY A 403 -8.36 -13.54 14.06
CA GLY A 403 -8.83 -14.83 13.55
C GLY A 403 -7.99 -15.39 12.40
N ILE A 404 -6.69 -15.09 12.36
CA ILE A 404 -5.77 -15.65 11.36
C ILE A 404 -5.27 -17.01 11.84
N ASP A 405 -5.55 -18.06 11.09
CA ASP A 405 -5.17 -19.44 11.41
C ASP A 405 -3.65 -19.63 11.38
N GLY A 406 -3.12 -20.30 12.41
CA GLY A 406 -1.70 -20.61 12.52
C GLY A 406 -0.83 -19.41 12.92
N ALA A 407 -1.42 -18.32 13.39
CA ALA A 407 -0.68 -17.11 13.78
C ALA A 407 0.25 -17.33 14.99
N GLU A 408 0.08 -18.43 15.75
CA GLU A 408 1.01 -18.88 16.79
C GLU A 408 2.38 -19.29 16.23
N ARG A 409 2.48 -19.58 14.93
CA ARG A 409 3.74 -19.85 14.23
C ARG A 409 4.37 -18.56 13.77
N TYR A 410 5.06 -17.89 14.68
CA TYR A 410 5.75 -16.64 14.39
C TYR A 410 7.29 -16.79 14.44
N ILE A 411 7.97 -15.83 13.82
CA ILE A 411 9.42 -15.73 13.82
C ILE A 411 9.86 -14.27 13.94
N ASP A 412 11.01 -14.08 14.59
CA ASP A 412 11.72 -12.80 14.61
C ASP A 412 12.61 -12.70 13.36
N ALA A 413 12.26 -11.83 12.42
CA ALA A 413 12.98 -11.70 11.16
C ALA A 413 14.40 -11.14 11.34
N SER A 414 14.71 -10.51 12.47
CA SER A 414 16.08 -10.09 12.78
C SER A 414 17.06 -11.26 12.94
N THR A 415 16.56 -12.48 13.11
CA THR A 415 17.37 -13.71 13.18
C THR A 415 17.63 -14.35 11.83
N LEU A 416 16.99 -13.86 10.76
CA LEU A 416 17.15 -14.38 9.41
C LEU A 416 18.26 -13.61 8.68
N HIS A 417 19.38 -14.26 8.43
CA HIS A 417 20.58 -13.61 7.90
C HIS A 417 20.89 -13.95 6.45
N SER A 418 20.22 -14.96 5.88
CA SER A 418 20.44 -15.38 4.49
C SER A 418 19.13 -15.52 3.72
N ASP A 419 19.19 -15.42 2.39
CA ASP A 419 18.05 -15.67 1.50
C ASP A 419 17.48 -17.08 1.69
N LYS A 420 18.33 -18.05 2.04
CA LYS A 420 17.92 -19.42 2.33
C LYS A 420 17.07 -19.49 3.59
N ASP A 421 17.49 -18.79 4.66
CA ASP A 421 16.72 -18.75 5.92
C ASP A 421 15.35 -18.12 5.68
N ILE A 422 15.30 -17.04 4.88
CA ILE A 422 14.05 -16.37 4.51
C ILE A 422 13.15 -17.30 3.68
N TYR A 423 13.72 -18.04 2.72
CA TYR A 423 12.99 -18.98 1.89
C TYR A 423 12.35 -20.11 2.72
N GLU A 424 13.10 -20.71 3.64
CA GLU A 424 12.61 -21.75 4.54
C GLU A 424 11.57 -21.20 5.54
N ALA A 425 11.83 -20.01 6.09
CA ALA A 425 10.91 -19.33 7.00
C ALA A 425 9.58 -18.98 6.34
N ALA A 426 9.60 -18.51 5.08
CA ALA A 426 8.40 -18.16 4.32
C ALA A 426 7.43 -19.34 4.16
N ALA A 427 7.95 -20.57 4.02
CA ALA A 427 7.12 -21.77 3.97
C ALA A 427 6.52 -22.14 5.34
N ARG A 428 7.29 -21.97 6.43
CA ARG A 428 7.00 -22.55 7.75
C ARG A 428 6.15 -21.63 8.63
N TYR A 429 6.46 -20.33 8.66
CA TYR A 429 5.85 -19.39 9.60
C TYR A 429 4.70 -18.60 8.95
N VAL A 430 3.75 -18.17 9.78
CA VAL A 430 2.60 -17.36 9.39
C VAL A 430 2.84 -15.89 9.70
N VAL A 431 3.50 -15.61 10.81
CA VAL A 431 3.75 -14.25 11.31
C VAL A 431 5.26 -13.97 11.32
N PHE A 432 5.62 -12.82 10.76
CA PHE A 432 6.98 -12.29 10.72
C PHE A 432 6.99 -10.95 11.44
N GLY A 433 7.75 -10.85 12.53
CA GLY A 433 7.96 -9.61 13.27
C GLY A 433 9.36 -9.05 13.10
N ARG A 434 9.57 -7.76 13.41
CA ARG A 434 10.83 -7.01 13.23
C ARG A 434 11.39 -7.09 11.81
N VAL A 435 10.50 -7.08 10.84
CA VAL A 435 10.86 -7.20 9.42
C VAL A 435 11.31 -5.84 8.91
N SER A 436 12.50 -5.78 8.30
CA SER A 436 12.95 -4.60 7.57
C SER A 436 12.23 -4.46 6.21
N PRO A 437 12.21 -3.28 5.59
CA PRO A 437 11.62 -3.09 4.26
C PRO A 437 12.19 -4.04 3.20
N GLU A 438 13.49 -4.28 3.22
CA GLU A 438 14.15 -5.22 2.30
C GLU A 438 13.75 -6.66 2.58
N GLN A 439 13.65 -7.06 3.85
CA GLN A 439 13.17 -8.40 4.20
C GLN A 439 11.70 -8.62 3.82
N LYS A 440 10.82 -7.58 3.88
CA LYS A 440 9.44 -7.68 3.35
C LYS A 440 9.44 -8.08 1.88
N ARG A 441 10.28 -7.44 1.08
CA ARG A 441 10.49 -7.74 -0.33
C ARG A 441 10.98 -9.18 -0.55
N LEU A 442 12.02 -9.60 0.20
CA LEU A 442 12.60 -10.93 0.09
C LEU A 442 11.62 -12.05 0.48
N ILE A 443 10.76 -11.83 1.48
CA ILE A 443 9.71 -12.77 1.89
C ILE A 443 8.68 -12.95 0.76
N VAL A 444 8.21 -11.84 0.14
CA VAL A 444 7.31 -11.89 -1.01
C VAL A 444 7.95 -12.68 -2.15
N GLY A 445 9.18 -12.35 -2.53
CA GLY A 445 9.92 -13.07 -3.58
C GLY A 445 10.18 -14.55 -3.25
N ALA A 446 10.39 -14.90 -1.97
CA ALA A 446 10.53 -16.28 -1.54
C ALA A 446 9.23 -17.08 -1.73
N LEU A 447 8.08 -16.48 -1.39
CA LEU A 447 6.76 -17.11 -1.60
C LEU A 447 6.46 -17.31 -3.10
N GLN A 448 6.78 -16.34 -3.95
CA GLN A 448 6.65 -16.46 -5.41
C GLN A 448 7.52 -17.58 -5.98
N ARG A 449 8.79 -17.67 -5.55
CA ARG A 449 9.70 -18.78 -5.95
C ARG A 449 9.22 -20.14 -5.49
N GLN A 450 8.35 -20.22 -4.49
CA GLN A 450 7.65 -21.44 -4.07
C GLN A 450 6.42 -21.77 -4.93
N GLY A 451 6.18 -21.04 -6.02
CA GLY A 451 5.08 -21.26 -6.95
C GLY A 451 3.75 -20.63 -6.52
N ASN A 452 3.77 -19.66 -5.61
CA ASN A 452 2.57 -18.97 -5.18
C ASN A 452 2.32 -17.69 -5.99
N THR A 453 1.05 -17.36 -6.17
CA THR A 453 0.61 -16.04 -6.61
C THR A 453 0.35 -15.20 -5.37
N VAL A 454 1.21 -14.21 -5.14
CA VAL A 454 1.29 -13.46 -3.89
C VAL A 454 0.63 -12.09 -4.04
N ALA A 455 -0.37 -11.80 -3.20
CA ALA A 455 -0.85 -10.44 -2.98
C ALA A 455 -0.16 -9.84 -1.74
N MET A 456 0.18 -8.56 -1.79
CA MET A 456 0.74 -7.80 -0.67
C MET A 456 -0.12 -6.59 -0.37
N THR A 457 -0.49 -6.42 0.91
CA THR A 457 -1.13 -5.19 1.38
C THR A 457 -0.14 -4.37 2.20
N GLY A 458 -0.18 -3.06 2.04
CA GLY A 458 0.62 -2.14 2.82
C GLY A 458 0.07 -0.73 2.76
N ASP A 459 0.37 0.07 3.77
CA ASP A 459 -0.04 1.47 3.87
C ASP A 459 1.14 2.41 4.12
N GLY A 460 2.31 1.87 4.45
CA GLY A 460 3.52 2.60 4.76
C GLY A 460 4.49 2.77 3.59
N VAL A 461 5.42 3.70 3.73
CA VAL A 461 6.57 3.86 2.82
C VAL A 461 7.43 2.59 2.81
N ASN A 462 7.54 1.93 3.97
CA ASN A 462 8.31 0.71 4.17
C ASN A 462 7.79 -0.51 3.37
N ASP A 463 6.56 -0.42 2.85
CA ASP A 463 5.93 -1.49 2.08
C ASP A 463 6.15 -1.37 0.58
N VAL A 464 6.60 -0.21 0.10
CA VAL A 464 6.63 0.13 -1.33
C VAL A 464 7.43 -0.88 -2.14
N LEU A 465 8.59 -1.34 -1.63
CA LEU A 465 9.41 -2.33 -2.33
C LEU A 465 8.68 -3.68 -2.45
N ALA A 466 8.07 -4.14 -1.36
CA ALA A 466 7.30 -5.38 -1.35
C ALA A 466 6.02 -5.28 -2.21
N LEU A 467 5.34 -4.11 -2.21
CA LEU A 467 4.19 -3.84 -3.08
C LEU A 467 4.55 -3.91 -4.56
N LYS A 468 5.72 -3.40 -4.96
CA LYS A 468 6.18 -3.46 -6.35
C LYS A 468 6.52 -4.87 -6.83
N ASP A 469 7.11 -5.68 -5.95
CA ASP A 469 7.54 -7.03 -6.30
C ASP A 469 6.42 -8.07 -6.19
N ALA A 470 5.32 -7.78 -5.50
CA ALA A 470 4.17 -8.67 -5.40
C ALA A 470 3.44 -8.81 -6.75
N ASP A 471 2.85 -10.00 -7.00
CA ASP A 471 2.03 -10.24 -8.19
C ASP A 471 0.80 -9.33 -8.21
N CYS A 472 0.21 -9.08 -7.04
CA CYS A 472 -0.85 -8.09 -6.85
C CYS A 472 -0.58 -7.25 -5.61
N SER A 473 -0.62 -5.93 -5.75
CA SER A 473 -0.39 -5.00 -4.64
C SER A 473 -1.63 -4.18 -4.32
N ILE A 474 -1.89 -4.04 -3.02
CA ILE A 474 -3.09 -3.40 -2.49
C ILE A 474 -2.67 -2.34 -1.47
N ALA A 475 -3.10 -1.10 -1.64
CA ALA A 475 -2.84 -0.02 -0.70
C ALA A 475 -4.13 0.57 -0.13
N MET A 476 -4.01 1.14 1.07
CA MET A 476 -5.06 1.92 1.72
C MET A 476 -4.88 3.40 1.36
N ALA A 477 -5.96 4.10 1.00
CA ALA A 477 -5.87 5.53 0.67
C ALA A 477 -5.50 6.41 1.88
N SER A 478 -5.76 5.96 3.12
CA SER A 478 -5.32 6.63 4.35
C SER A 478 -3.85 6.43 4.68
N GLY A 479 -3.16 5.57 3.94
CA GLY A 479 -1.73 5.30 4.10
C GLY A 479 -0.87 6.37 3.42
N SER A 480 0.41 6.04 3.18
CA SER A 480 1.32 6.92 2.48
C SER A 480 0.94 7.02 1.00
N GLU A 481 1.14 8.21 0.43
CA GLU A 481 0.94 8.45 -1.00
C GLU A 481 1.82 7.54 -1.87
N ALA A 482 3.03 7.20 -1.37
CA ALA A 482 3.93 6.27 -2.02
C ALA A 482 3.37 4.87 -2.18
N ALA A 483 2.81 4.33 -1.10
CA ALA A 483 2.17 3.02 -1.13
C ALA A 483 0.98 3.03 -2.12
N ALA A 484 0.15 4.09 -2.08
CA ALA A 484 -0.97 4.25 -3.00
C ALA A 484 -0.53 4.36 -4.47
N GLN A 485 0.58 5.04 -4.77
CA GLN A 485 1.10 5.15 -6.14
C GLN A 485 1.80 3.87 -6.62
N ALA A 486 2.44 3.13 -5.72
CA ALA A 486 3.13 1.88 -6.04
C ALA A 486 2.16 0.71 -6.23
N ALA A 487 1.00 0.75 -5.58
CA ALA A 487 0.03 -0.32 -5.59
C ALA A 487 -0.79 -0.36 -6.89
N GLN A 488 -1.17 -1.57 -7.30
CA GLN A 488 -2.04 -1.81 -8.45
C GLN A 488 -3.52 -1.58 -8.10
N VAL A 489 -3.89 -1.81 -6.83
CA VAL A 489 -5.24 -1.65 -6.27
C VAL A 489 -5.20 -0.70 -5.10
N VAL A 490 -6.07 0.30 -5.06
CA VAL A 490 -6.18 1.24 -3.93
C VAL A 490 -7.59 1.23 -3.37
N LEU A 491 -7.72 0.97 -2.07
CA LEU A 491 -8.98 1.03 -1.34
C LEU A 491 -9.22 2.46 -0.88
N LEU A 492 -10.10 3.20 -1.57
CA LEU A 492 -10.31 4.64 -1.36
C LEU A 492 -10.90 4.98 0.01
N GLU A 493 -11.72 4.10 0.58
CA GLU A 493 -12.26 4.24 1.93
C GLU A 493 -11.36 3.60 3.00
N SER A 494 -10.21 3.07 2.60
CA SER A 494 -9.27 2.36 3.49
C SER A 494 -9.91 1.23 4.30
N ASP A 495 -10.95 0.62 3.73
CA ASP A 495 -11.71 -0.46 4.32
C ASP A 495 -11.29 -1.81 3.71
N PHE A 496 -10.47 -2.55 4.46
CA PHE A 496 -9.99 -3.87 4.03
C PHE A 496 -11.10 -4.91 3.92
N SER A 497 -12.24 -4.72 4.59
CA SER A 497 -13.40 -5.64 4.50
C SER A 497 -14.02 -5.70 3.10
N LYS A 498 -13.65 -4.80 2.20
CA LYS A 498 -14.06 -4.82 0.78
C LYS A 498 -13.28 -5.82 -0.06
N MET A 499 -12.13 -6.30 0.42
CA MET A 499 -11.27 -7.21 -0.35
C MET A 499 -11.95 -8.52 -0.76
N PRO A 500 -12.79 -9.17 0.05
CA PRO A 500 -13.60 -10.30 -0.39
C PRO A 500 -14.39 -10.03 -1.67
N SER A 501 -15.06 -8.88 -1.75
CA SER A 501 -15.85 -8.51 -2.94
C SER A 501 -14.97 -8.23 -4.16
N VAL A 502 -13.77 -7.69 -3.96
CA VAL A 502 -12.79 -7.41 -5.02
C VAL A 502 -12.26 -8.72 -5.62
N VAL A 503 -11.88 -9.69 -4.77
CA VAL A 503 -11.43 -11.01 -5.21
C VAL A 503 -12.55 -11.78 -5.91
N LEU A 504 -13.77 -11.71 -5.37
CA LEU A 504 -14.94 -12.35 -5.97
C LEU A 504 -15.24 -11.78 -7.37
N GLU A 505 -15.16 -10.46 -7.56
CA GLU A 505 -15.34 -9.84 -8.86
C GLU A 505 -14.23 -10.26 -9.84
N GLY A 506 -12.98 -10.34 -9.38
CA GLY A 506 -11.87 -10.89 -10.19
C GLY A 506 -12.15 -12.31 -10.68
N ARG A 507 -12.52 -13.23 -9.78
CA ARG A 507 -12.87 -14.62 -10.10
C ARG A 507 -14.06 -14.70 -11.05
N ARG A 508 -15.08 -13.86 -10.84
CA ARG A 508 -16.25 -13.78 -11.72
C ARG A 508 -15.88 -13.40 -13.14
N VAL A 509 -15.01 -12.43 -13.31
CA VAL A 509 -14.55 -11.98 -14.63
C VAL A 509 -13.76 -13.07 -15.33
N VAL A 510 -12.78 -13.68 -14.65
CA VAL A 510 -11.96 -14.78 -15.20
C VAL A 510 -12.85 -15.95 -15.62
N ASN A 511 -13.75 -16.42 -14.76
CA ASN A 511 -14.68 -17.51 -15.05
C ASN A 511 -15.59 -17.20 -16.25
N ASN A 512 -16.07 -15.95 -16.38
CA ASN A 512 -16.89 -15.54 -17.51
C ASN A 512 -16.10 -15.53 -18.82
N ILE A 513 -14.84 -15.06 -18.78
CA ILE A 513 -13.97 -15.06 -19.95
C ILE A 513 -13.63 -16.50 -20.35
N GLU A 514 -13.29 -17.39 -19.41
CA GLU A 514 -12.99 -18.80 -19.68
C GLU A 514 -14.18 -19.54 -20.31
N ARG A 515 -15.39 -19.36 -19.77
CA ARG A 515 -16.61 -19.94 -20.32
C ARG A 515 -16.87 -19.46 -21.76
N SER A 516 -16.73 -18.17 -21.98
CA SER A 516 -16.93 -17.59 -23.30
C SER A 516 -15.85 -18.02 -24.28
N ALA A 517 -14.58 -18.06 -23.83
CA ALA A 517 -13.47 -18.57 -24.63
C ALA A 517 -13.71 -20.02 -25.07
N SER A 518 -14.19 -20.88 -24.15
CA SER A 518 -14.53 -22.27 -24.47
C SER A 518 -15.59 -22.37 -25.57
N LEU A 519 -16.65 -21.53 -25.54
CA LEU A 519 -17.69 -21.51 -26.57
C LEU A 519 -17.12 -21.07 -27.92
N PHE A 520 -16.30 -20.03 -27.98
CA PHE A 520 -15.64 -19.60 -29.20
C PHE A 520 -14.69 -20.65 -29.77
N LEU A 521 -13.93 -21.32 -28.90
CA LEU A 521 -13.04 -22.40 -29.31
C LEU A 521 -13.78 -23.58 -29.92
N VAL A 522 -14.90 -24.01 -29.34
CA VAL A 522 -15.74 -25.09 -29.87
C VAL A 522 -16.23 -24.72 -31.27
N LYS A 523 -16.75 -23.49 -31.44
CA LYS A 523 -17.18 -22.99 -32.78
C LYS A 523 -16.03 -23.02 -33.80
N ASN A 524 -14.84 -22.56 -33.40
CA ASN A 524 -13.69 -22.47 -34.30
C ASN A 524 -13.13 -23.85 -34.68
N ILE A 525 -13.06 -24.79 -33.70
CA ILE A 525 -12.68 -26.19 -33.97
C ILE A 525 -13.68 -26.85 -34.90
N PHE A 526 -14.99 -26.63 -34.69
CA PHE A 526 -16.01 -27.12 -35.58
C PHE A 526 -15.84 -26.59 -37.01
N SER A 527 -15.64 -25.27 -37.17
CA SER A 527 -15.40 -24.65 -38.49
C SER A 527 -14.16 -25.22 -39.17
N PHE A 528 -13.09 -25.46 -38.41
CA PHE A 528 -11.86 -26.07 -38.90
C PHE A 528 -12.09 -27.51 -39.40
N ILE A 529 -12.80 -28.35 -38.63
CA ILE A 529 -13.14 -29.72 -39.01
C ILE A 529 -14.05 -29.73 -40.27
N MET A 530 -15.01 -28.83 -40.31
CA MET A 530 -15.88 -28.70 -41.49
C MET A 530 -15.09 -28.32 -42.75
N ALA A 531 -14.16 -27.39 -42.65
CA ALA A 531 -13.29 -27.01 -43.78
C ALA A 531 -12.39 -28.16 -44.24
N LEU A 532 -11.81 -28.94 -43.25
CA LEU A 532 -11.08 -30.17 -43.58
C LEU A 532 -11.96 -31.21 -44.30
N SER A 533 -13.20 -31.39 -43.83
CA SER A 533 -14.16 -32.30 -44.47
C SER A 533 -14.47 -31.89 -45.91
N LEU A 534 -14.65 -30.59 -46.14
CA LEU A 534 -14.87 -30.05 -47.49
C LEU A 534 -13.67 -30.29 -48.43
N ILE A 535 -12.44 -30.25 -47.91
CA ILE A 535 -11.22 -30.57 -48.68
C ILE A 535 -11.18 -32.06 -49.04
N HIS A 536 -11.79 -32.93 -48.27
CA HIS A 536 -11.76 -34.38 -48.47
C HIS A 536 -12.86 -34.87 -49.39
N ILE A 537 -14.01 -34.16 -49.46
CA ILE A 537 -15.13 -34.47 -50.35
C ILE A 537 -14.88 -33.91 -51.75
#